data_c634612d346911225009c660789740d4
#
_entry.id   c634612d346911225009c660789740d4
#
_cell.length_a   1.000
_cell.length_b   1.000
_cell.length_c   1.000
_cell.angle_alpha   90.00
_cell.angle_beta   90.00
_cell.angle_gamma   90.00
#
_symmetry.space_group_name_H-M   'P 1'
#
loop_
_entity.id
_entity.type
_entity.pdbx_description
1 polymer ?
#
loop_
_entity_poly.entity_id
_entity_poly.type
_entity_poly.pdbx_seq_one_letter_code
_entity_poly.pdbx_strand_id
1 'polypeptide(L)'
;METLELQGAKLRYHQVGQGPVLIFIPGANGTGNIFLPLAEQLKDHFTVVAVDRRDYGESELTEPLPDSASNPDSDYRVKRDAQDIAELAKSLSDEPVYILGSSSGSIVAMHVLKDYPEVVKKIAFHEPPINTFLPDSTYWKDKNDDIVHQILTEGLEKGMKTFGETLNIAPIDAKMMSQPADTEEGRIEQYKRTMFWSEFEIRQYTPLDDFTKYSDKITLLNGTDSRGSFPQDVNFYINKETGIPIVDIPGGHLGYIQKPEGFADVLLNMWG
;
A
#
# COMPACT_ATOMS: atom_id res chain seq x y z
N MET A 1 -18.89 3.66 -8.63
CA MET A 1 -17.80 4.26 -7.81
C MET A 1 -18.45 5.25 -6.86
N GLU A 2 -18.15 5.13 -5.58
CA GLU A 2 -18.72 5.95 -4.50
C GLU A 2 -17.78 7.10 -4.13
N THR A 3 -18.28 8.03 -3.31
CA THR A 3 -17.49 9.20 -2.87
C THR A 3 -17.69 9.42 -1.37
N LEU A 4 -16.60 9.66 -0.66
CA LEU A 4 -16.59 10.16 0.70
C LEU A 4 -16.00 11.57 0.72
N GLU A 5 -16.77 12.54 1.20
CA GLU A 5 -16.29 13.90 1.44
C GLU A 5 -15.45 13.93 2.71
N LEU A 6 -14.20 14.35 2.58
CA LEU A 6 -13.23 14.47 3.68
C LEU A 6 -12.71 15.90 3.76
N GLN A 7 -12.07 16.24 4.87
CA GLN A 7 -11.39 17.52 4.96
C GLN A 7 -10.31 17.66 3.89
N GLY A 8 -10.49 18.61 3.00
CA GLY A 8 -9.56 18.94 1.91
C GLY A 8 -9.51 17.95 0.75
N ALA A 9 -10.45 16.95 0.69
CA ALA A 9 -10.50 16.02 -0.44
C ALA A 9 -11.87 15.36 -0.60
N LYS A 10 -12.11 14.83 -1.80
CA LYS A 10 -13.14 13.83 -2.11
C LYS A 10 -12.46 12.51 -2.38
N LEU A 11 -12.64 11.56 -1.50
CA LEU A 11 -12.09 10.23 -1.64
C LEU A 11 -13.02 9.38 -2.50
N ARG A 12 -12.49 8.78 -3.56
CA ARG A 12 -13.24 7.90 -4.47
C ARG A 12 -12.90 6.44 -4.16
N TYR A 13 -13.90 5.56 -4.25
CA TYR A 13 -13.69 4.13 -4.03
C TYR A 13 -14.70 3.29 -4.80
N HIS A 14 -14.28 2.10 -5.18
CA HIS A 14 -15.17 1.06 -5.66
C HIS A 14 -15.70 0.27 -4.47
N GLN A 15 -16.98 -0.07 -4.50
CA GLN A 15 -17.61 -0.93 -3.50
C GLN A 15 -18.41 -2.02 -4.21
N VAL A 16 -18.17 -3.27 -3.84
CA VAL A 16 -18.91 -4.44 -4.36
C VAL A 16 -19.15 -5.44 -3.25
N GLY A 17 -20.21 -6.24 -3.40
CA GLY A 17 -20.51 -7.35 -2.51
C GLY A 17 -21.28 -6.97 -1.25
N GLN A 18 -21.33 -7.93 -0.32
CA GLN A 18 -22.06 -7.83 0.94
C GLN A 18 -21.36 -8.63 2.04
N GLY A 19 -21.55 -8.21 3.29
CA GLY A 19 -20.93 -8.82 4.46
C GLY A 19 -20.01 -7.84 5.20
N PRO A 20 -19.11 -8.34 6.05
CA PRO A 20 -18.13 -7.49 6.74
C PRO A 20 -17.30 -6.65 5.76
N VAL A 21 -16.95 -5.43 6.15
CA VAL A 21 -16.17 -4.53 5.29
C VAL A 21 -14.71 -4.98 5.20
N LEU A 22 -14.19 -5.04 3.97
CA LEU A 22 -12.79 -5.31 3.66
C LEU A 22 -12.23 -4.18 2.77
N ILE A 23 -11.32 -3.38 3.29
CA ILE A 23 -10.71 -2.25 2.58
C ILE A 23 -9.37 -2.66 1.97
N PHE A 24 -9.19 -2.39 0.68
CA PHE A 24 -7.94 -2.54 -0.04
C PHE A 24 -7.27 -1.18 -0.22
N ILE A 25 -6.02 -1.08 0.26
CA ILE A 25 -5.18 0.12 0.14
C ILE A 25 -4.12 -0.14 -0.92
N PRO A 26 -4.18 0.55 -2.07
CA PRO A 26 -3.21 0.36 -3.15
C PRO A 26 -1.83 0.93 -2.80
N GLY A 27 -0.82 0.35 -3.46
CA GLY A 27 0.56 0.82 -3.37
C GLY A 27 0.81 2.10 -4.18
N ALA A 28 1.97 2.14 -4.81
CA ALA A 28 2.49 3.31 -5.51
C ALA A 28 1.62 3.84 -6.64
N ASN A 29 0.82 2.99 -7.30
CA ASN A 29 -0.13 3.46 -8.32
C ASN A 29 -1.31 4.27 -7.75
N GLY A 30 -1.56 4.17 -6.44
CA GLY A 30 -2.55 4.96 -5.70
C GLY A 30 -4.01 4.66 -5.99
N THR A 31 -4.34 3.80 -6.96
CA THR A 31 -5.69 3.56 -7.44
C THR A 31 -6.23 2.18 -7.08
N GLY A 32 -7.49 2.13 -6.64
CA GLY A 32 -8.17 0.91 -6.21
C GLY A 32 -8.55 -0.04 -7.34
N ASN A 33 -8.60 0.43 -8.59
CA ASN A 33 -9.00 -0.36 -9.74
C ASN A 33 -8.15 -1.63 -9.96
N ILE A 34 -6.91 -1.64 -9.50
CA ILE A 34 -6.03 -2.82 -9.56
C ILE A 34 -6.55 -4.00 -8.75
N PHE A 35 -7.39 -3.77 -7.75
CA PHE A 35 -7.97 -4.81 -6.92
C PHE A 35 -9.32 -5.34 -7.42
N LEU A 36 -9.91 -4.77 -8.49
CA LEU A 36 -11.22 -5.19 -8.96
C LEU A 36 -11.30 -6.67 -9.32
N PRO A 37 -10.28 -7.30 -9.94
CA PRO A 37 -10.30 -8.74 -10.17
C PRO A 37 -10.40 -9.56 -8.89
N LEU A 38 -9.69 -9.16 -7.83
CA LEU A 38 -9.74 -9.80 -6.52
C LEU A 38 -11.07 -9.51 -5.80
N ALA A 39 -11.55 -8.26 -5.87
CA ALA A 39 -12.82 -7.86 -5.26
C ALA A 39 -14.00 -8.67 -5.79
N GLU A 40 -14.02 -8.98 -7.08
CA GLU A 40 -15.05 -9.81 -7.71
C GLU A 40 -15.08 -11.23 -7.12
N GLN A 41 -13.94 -11.80 -6.73
CA GLN A 41 -13.84 -13.11 -6.12
C GLN A 41 -14.33 -13.15 -4.66
N LEU A 42 -14.32 -11.99 -3.99
CA LEU A 42 -14.61 -11.87 -2.55
C LEU A 42 -16.01 -11.32 -2.25
N LYS A 43 -16.73 -10.83 -3.25
CA LYS A 43 -17.99 -10.09 -3.09
C LYS A 43 -19.14 -10.88 -2.41
N ASP A 44 -19.10 -12.19 -2.44
CA ASP A 44 -20.12 -13.03 -1.81
C ASP A 44 -19.89 -13.19 -0.29
N HIS A 45 -18.72 -12.79 0.20
CA HIS A 45 -18.30 -12.93 1.59
C HIS A 45 -18.02 -11.60 2.30
N PHE A 46 -17.65 -10.56 1.54
CA PHE A 46 -17.28 -9.25 2.05
C PHE A 46 -17.94 -8.11 1.27
N THR A 47 -18.20 -7.02 1.95
CA THR A 47 -18.33 -5.72 1.30
C THR A 47 -16.91 -5.22 1.01
N VAL A 48 -16.45 -5.45 -0.22
CA VAL A 48 -15.08 -5.11 -0.64
C VAL A 48 -15.03 -3.67 -1.10
N VAL A 49 -14.08 -2.91 -0.57
CA VAL A 49 -13.87 -1.49 -0.83
C VAL A 49 -12.45 -1.27 -1.34
N ALA A 50 -12.30 -0.87 -2.59
CA ALA A 50 -11.02 -0.58 -3.21
C ALA A 50 -10.88 0.93 -3.44
N VAL A 51 -9.98 1.58 -2.68
CA VAL A 51 -9.90 3.03 -2.60
C VAL A 51 -8.89 3.61 -3.59
N ASP A 52 -9.24 4.75 -4.20
CA ASP A 52 -8.26 5.65 -4.79
C ASP A 52 -7.73 6.54 -3.68
N ARG A 53 -6.43 6.46 -3.38
CA ARG A 53 -5.83 7.28 -2.31
C ARG A 53 -5.96 8.77 -2.63
N ARG A 54 -5.85 9.60 -1.61
CA ARG A 54 -5.93 11.07 -1.75
C ARG A 54 -5.03 11.58 -2.86
N ASP A 55 -5.59 12.35 -3.80
CA ASP A 55 -4.91 12.92 -4.98
C ASP A 55 -4.43 11.89 -6.03
N TYR A 56 -4.95 10.66 -5.95
CA TYR A 56 -4.74 9.63 -6.97
C TYR A 56 -6.04 9.26 -7.68
N GLY A 57 -5.91 8.76 -8.91
CA GLY A 57 -7.05 8.28 -9.69
C GLY A 57 -8.14 9.30 -9.83
N GLU A 58 -9.34 8.96 -9.37
CA GLU A 58 -10.51 9.86 -9.38
C GLU A 58 -10.73 10.57 -8.03
N SER A 59 -9.86 10.36 -7.04
CA SER A 59 -9.88 11.14 -5.80
C SER A 59 -9.33 12.55 -6.06
N GLU A 60 -10.03 13.57 -5.54
CA GLU A 60 -9.75 14.98 -5.82
C GLU A 60 -9.37 15.73 -4.55
N LEU A 61 -8.42 16.66 -4.66
CA LEU A 61 -8.19 17.66 -3.62
C LEU A 61 -9.24 18.77 -3.74
N THR A 62 -9.86 19.13 -2.61
CA THR A 62 -10.77 20.31 -2.50
C THR A 62 -10.08 21.50 -1.87
N GLU A 63 -8.91 21.27 -1.27
CA GLU A 63 -8.03 22.30 -0.71
C GLU A 63 -6.57 22.01 -1.13
N PRO A 64 -5.71 23.03 -1.26
CA PRO A 64 -4.30 22.83 -1.53
C PRO A 64 -3.63 21.97 -0.45
N LEU A 65 -2.69 21.11 -0.86
CA LEU A 65 -1.83 20.42 0.10
C LEU A 65 -0.96 21.42 0.85
N PRO A 66 -0.67 21.20 2.13
CA PRO A 66 0.27 22.03 2.88
C PRO A 66 1.70 21.82 2.38
N ASP A 67 2.57 22.79 2.62
CA ASP A 67 4.00 22.74 2.23
C ASP A 67 4.70 21.48 2.75
N SER A 68 4.28 20.97 3.92
CA SER A 68 4.79 19.74 4.50
C SER A 68 4.54 18.48 3.63
N ALA A 69 3.55 18.51 2.75
CA ALA A 69 3.28 17.41 1.82
C ALA A 69 4.39 17.24 0.76
N SER A 70 5.14 18.29 0.49
CA SER A 70 6.28 18.29 -0.46
C SER A 70 7.63 18.13 0.23
N ASN A 71 7.65 18.00 1.56
CA ASN A 71 8.87 17.80 2.32
C ASN A 71 9.13 16.30 2.50
N PRO A 72 10.24 15.76 1.96
CA PRO A 72 10.57 14.34 2.09
C PRO A 72 10.84 13.88 3.53
N ASP A 73 11.09 14.80 4.45
CA ASP A 73 11.27 14.50 5.89
C ASP A 73 9.97 14.55 6.68
N SER A 74 8.85 14.89 6.03
CA SER A 74 7.54 14.99 6.67
C SER A 74 6.79 13.65 6.58
N ASP A 75 6.11 13.26 7.66
CA ASP A 75 5.20 12.13 7.69
C ASP A 75 3.73 12.52 7.36
N TYR A 76 3.52 13.75 6.86
CA TYR A 76 2.18 14.28 6.58
C TYR A 76 1.38 13.36 5.66
N ARG A 77 1.97 12.92 4.54
CA ARG A 77 1.23 12.14 3.51
C ARG A 77 0.75 10.81 4.05
N VAL A 78 1.64 10.03 4.64
CA VAL A 78 1.29 8.70 5.14
C VAL A 78 0.29 8.76 6.30
N LYS A 79 0.43 9.75 7.20
CA LYS A 79 -0.52 9.97 8.29
C LYS A 79 -1.89 10.44 7.77
N ARG A 80 -1.89 11.31 6.77
CA ARG A 80 -3.14 11.78 6.17
C ARG A 80 -3.87 10.66 5.43
N ASP A 81 -3.16 9.86 4.65
CA ASP A 81 -3.75 8.69 4.00
C ASP A 81 -4.30 7.69 5.04
N ALA A 82 -3.57 7.46 6.14
CA ALA A 82 -4.06 6.59 7.22
C ALA A 82 -5.34 7.14 7.88
N GLN A 83 -5.41 8.45 8.09
CA GLN A 83 -6.61 9.10 8.60
C GLN A 83 -7.79 8.96 7.64
N ASP A 84 -7.57 9.15 6.34
CA ASP A 84 -8.59 8.99 5.31
C ASP A 84 -9.18 7.57 5.31
N ILE A 85 -8.32 6.56 5.43
CA ILE A 85 -8.76 5.15 5.54
C ILE A 85 -9.56 4.92 6.83
N ALA A 86 -9.14 5.49 7.95
CA ALA A 86 -9.87 5.37 9.22
C ALA A 86 -11.24 6.05 9.16
N GLU A 87 -11.34 7.22 8.53
CA GLU A 87 -12.61 7.93 8.31
C GLU A 87 -13.50 7.15 7.34
N LEU A 88 -12.93 6.56 6.27
CA LEU A 88 -13.65 5.67 5.36
C LEU A 88 -14.20 4.44 6.09
N ALA A 89 -13.39 3.77 6.91
CA ALA A 89 -13.83 2.63 7.70
C ALA A 89 -15.04 2.98 8.60
N LYS A 90 -14.94 4.09 9.32
CA LYS A 90 -16.03 4.59 10.19
C LYS A 90 -17.30 5.00 9.43
N SER A 91 -17.17 5.44 8.19
CA SER A 91 -18.34 5.78 7.35
C SER A 91 -19.07 4.55 6.80
N LEU A 92 -18.37 3.42 6.72
CA LEU A 92 -18.90 2.18 6.12
C LEU A 92 -19.42 1.17 7.15
N SER A 93 -18.92 1.25 8.40
CA SER A 93 -19.24 0.25 9.42
C SER A 93 -19.10 0.83 10.84
N ASP A 94 -20.04 0.47 11.72
CA ASP A 94 -19.93 0.70 13.16
C ASP A 94 -18.99 -0.30 13.85
N GLU A 95 -18.65 -1.40 13.16
CA GLU A 95 -17.76 -2.45 13.65
C GLU A 95 -16.36 -2.31 13.00
N PRO A 96 -15.29 -2.77 13.68
CA PRO A 96 -13.96 -2.80 13.09
C PRO A 96 -13.91 -3.60 11.79
N VAL A 97 -13.12 -3.14 10.82
CA VAL A 97 -13.07 -3.66 9.45
C VAL A 97 -11.81 -4.50 9.19
N TYR A 98 -11.83 -5.29 8.13
CA TYR A 98 -10.66 -5.94 7.57
C TYR A 98 -9.91 -4.99 6.64
N ILE A 99 -8.58 -5.02 6.65
CA ILE A 99 -7.74 -4.15 5.82
C ILE A 99 -6.63 -4.98 5.17
N LEU A 100 -6.43 -4.78 3.88
CA LEU A 100 -5.26 -5.28 3.15
C LEU A 100 -4.56 -4.09 2.50
N GLY A 101 -3.32 -3.83 2.92
CA GLY A 101 -2.42 -2.92 2.24
C GLY A 101 -1.45 -3.70 1.35
N SER A 102 -1.17 -3.21 0.14
CA SER A 102 -0.19 -3.79 -0.76
C SER A 102 0.91 -2.80 -1.08
N SER A 103 2.17 -3.28 -1.08
CA SER A 103 3.33 -2.42 -1.36
C SER A 103 3.36 -1.20 -0.42
N SER A 104 3.54 0.03 -0.90
CA SER A 104 3.46 1.23 -0.07
C SER A 104 2.10 1.42 0.61
N GLY A 105 1.03 0.83 0.09
CA GLY A 105 -0.26 0.75 0.78
C GLY A 105 -0.20 -0.04 2.10
N SER A 106 0.75 -0.97 2.24
CA SER A 106 1.03 -1.63 3.52
C SER A 106 1.60 -0.66 4.55
N ILE A 107 2.40 0.32 4.12
CA ILE A 107 2.94 1.35 5.02
C ILE A 107 1.80 2.24 5.53
N VAL A 108 0.87 2.62 4.66
CA VAL A 108 -0.36 3.32 5.07
C VAL A 108 -1.15 2.47 6.06
N ALA A 109 -1.35 1.18 5.77
CA ALA A 109 -2.03 0.24 6.67
C ALA A 109 -1.36 0.11 8.04
N MET A 110 -0.01 0.13 8.10
CA MET A 110 0.75 0.15 9.34
C MET A 110 0.41 1.39 10.19
N HIS A 111 0.29 2.56 9.55
CA HIS A 111 -0.10 3.80 10.23
C HIS A 111 -1.59 3.79 10.63
N VAL A 112 -2.48 3.16 9.86
CA VAL A 112 -3.87 2.93 10.30
C VAL A 112 -3.89 2.11 11.59
N LEU A 113 -3.14 1.01 11.65
CA LEU A 113 -3.09 0.16 12.85
C LEU A 113 -2.49 0.90 14.05
N LYS A 114 -1.46 1.72 13.82
CA LYS A 114 -0.79 2.49 14.87
C LYS A 114 -1.67 3.58 15.46
N ASP A 115 -2.26 4.41 14.58
CA ASP A 115 -2.91 5.65 14.97
C ASP A 115 -4.44 5.47 15.19
N TYR A 116 -5.05 4.44 14.58
CA TYR A 116 -6.49 4.15 14.60
C TYR A 116 -6.79 2.66 14.83
N PRO A 117 -6.19 2.01 15.84
CA PRO A 117 -6.34 0.56 16.04
C PRO A 117 -7.77 0.10 16.31
N GLU A 118 -8.65 1.02 16.72
CA GLU A 118 -10.05 0.75 16.98
C GLU A 118 -10.84 0.41 15.71
N VAL A 119 -10.45 0.92 14.54
CA VAL A 119 -11.12 0.60 13.29
C VAL A 119 -10.68 -0.73 12.68
N VAL A 120 -9.62 -1.36 13.22
CA VAL A 120 -9.00 -2.54 12.64
C VAL A 120 -9.47 -3.80 13.36
N LYS A 121 -10.16 -4.71 12.63
CA LYS A 121 -10.48 -6.07 13.07
C LYS A 121 -9.32 -7.02 12.81
N LYS A 122 -8.87 -7.10 11.56
CA LYS A 122 -7.68 -7.82 11.10
C LYS A 122 -7.03 -7.02 9.97
N ILE A 123 -5.73 -7.15 9.83
CA ILE A 123 -4.97 -6.40 8.85
C ILE A 123 -3.87 -7.26 8.22
N ALA A 124 -3.68 -7.12 6.92
CA ALA A 124 -2.62 -7.80 6.21
C ALA A 124 -1.67 -6.80 5.53
N PHE A 125 -0.37 -7.08 5.63
CA PHE A 125 0.69 -6.33 4.96
C PHE A 125 1.28 -7.17 3.84
N HIS A 126 0.93 -6.82 2.60
CA HIS A 126 1.41 -7.51 1.41
C HIS A 126 2.66 -6.82 0.87
N GLU A 127 3.80 -7.46 1.08
CA GLU A 127 5.11 -7.05 0.56
C GLU A 127 5.43 -5.55 0.75
N PRO A 128 5.50 -5.05 1.99
CA PRO A 128 5.79 -3.65 2.28
C PRO A 128 7.23 -3.29 1.91
N PRO A 129 7.48 -2.22 1.12
CA PRO A 129 8.83 -1.84 0.70
C PRO A 129 9.56 -0.96 1.72
N ILE A 130 9.30 -1.14 3.01
CA ILE A 130 9.90 -0.35 4.10
C ILE A 130 11.28 -0.92 4.50
N ASN A 131 12.28 -0.71 3.67
CA ASN A 131 13.61 -1.29 3.79
C ASN A 131 14.40 -0.83 5.03
N THR A 132 13.98 0.26 5.68
CA THR A 132 14.58 0.74 6.94
C THR A 132 14.37 -0.22 8.12
N PHE A 133 13.54 -1.24 7.98
CA PHE A 133 13.46 -2.36 8.93
C PHE A 133 14.58 -3.38 8.78
N LEU A 134 15.25 -3.42 7.62
CA LEU A 134 16.32 -4.37 7.37
C LEU A 134 17.56 -4.08 8.25
N PRO A 135 18.40 -5.09 8.53
CA PRO A 135 19.54 -4.95 9.45
C PRO A 135 20.49 -3.78 9.11
N ASP A 136 20.68 -3.48 7.83
CA ASP A 136 21.53 -2.38 7.35
C ASP A 136 20.73 -1.07 7.19
N SER A 137 19.94 -0.70 8.19
CA SER A 137 19.04 0.44 8.13
C SER A 137 19.69 1.76 7.71
N THR A 138 20.96 2.01 8.12
CA THR A 138 21.71 3.20 7.69
C THR A 138 21.97 3.17 6.20
N TYR A 139 22.44 2.05 5.65
CA TYR A 139 22.64 1.89 4.21
C TYR A 139 21.36 2.14 3.42
N TRP A 140 20.24 1.56 3.88
CA TRP A 140 18.96 1.72 3.22
C TRP A 140 18.42 3.15 3.30
N LYS A 141 18.64 3.82 4.45
CA LYS A 141 18.29 5.22 4.60
C LYS A 141 19.07 6.09 3.62
N ASP A 142 20.40 5.93 3.56
CA ASP A 142 21.25 6.69 2.64
C ASP A 142 20.83 6.42 1.18
N LYS A 143 20.48 5.15 0.85
CA LYS A 143 20.00 4.78 -0.48
C LYS A 143 18.68 5.44 -0.85
N ASN A 144 17.73 5.49 0.08
CA ASN A 144 16.46 6.17 -0.13
C ASN A 144 16.65 7.68 -0.30
N ASP A 145 17.55 8.28 0.48
CA ASP A 145 17.91 9.69 0.37
C ASP A 145 18.52 10.00 -1.00
N ASP A 146 19.41 9.13 -1.51
CA ASP A 146 19.98 9.24 -2.84
C ASP A 146 18.91 9.17 -3.94
N ILE A 147 17.95 8.25 -3.83
CA ILE A 147 16.84 8.12 -4.80
C ILE A 147 16.01 9.41 -4.83
N VAL A 148 15.59 9.92 -3.66
CA VAL A 148 14.84 11.17 -3.58
C VAL A 148 15.65 12.34 -4.14
N HIS A 149 16.96 12.42 -3.81
CA HIS A 149 17.85 13.44 -4.36
C HIS A 149 17.94 13.36 -5.89
N GLN A 150 18.09 12.16 -6.47
CA GLN A 150 18.11 11.97 -7.92
C GLN A 150 16.79 12.42 -8.57
N ILE A 151 15.62 12.08 -7.96
CA ILE A 151 14.32 12.55 -8.47
C ILE A 151 14.27 14.08 -8.52
N LEU A 152 14.69 14.74 -7.46
CA LEU A 152 14.59 16.19 -7.34
C LEU A 152 15.62 16.97 -8.18
N THR A 153 16.79 16.41 -8.42
CA THR A 153 17.92 17.13 -9.08
C THR A 153 18.25 16.66 -10.49
N GLU A 154 18.07 15.36 -10.78
CA GLU A 154 18.42 14.75 -12.06
C GLU A 154 17.15 14.34 -12.87
N GLY A 155 15.99 14.40 -12.23
CA GLY A 155 14.71 14.08 -12.84
C GLY A 155 14.17 12.70 -12.47
N LEU A 156 12.84 12.56 -12.64
CA LEU A 156 12.06 11.40 -12.24
C LEU A 156 12.59 10.10 -12.84
N GLU A 157 12.92 10.07 -14.14
CA GLU A 157 13.37 8.88 -14.84
C GLU A 157 14.62 8.25 -14.22
N LYS A 158 15.54 9.10 -13.77
CA LYS A 158 16.80 8.65 -13.14
C LYS A 158 16.54 8.00 -11.79
N GLY A 159 15.80 8.68 -10.92
CA GLY A 159 15.44 8.14 -9.61
C GLY A 159 14.60 6.88 -9.70
N MET A 160 13.65 6.84 -10.66
CA MET A 160 12.84 5.65 -10.97
C MET A 160 13.66 4.43 -11.33
N LYS A 161 14.67 4.62 -12.18
CA LYS A 161 15.57 3.52 -12.56
C LYS A 161 16.28 2.97 -11.32
N THR A 162 16.83 3.85 -10.50
CA THR A 162 17.54 3.46 -9.26
C THR A 162 16.60 2.78 -8.28
N PHE A 163 15.38 3.28 -8.13
CA PHE A 163 14.36 2.65 -7.30
C PHE A 163 13.98 1.25 -7.78
N GLY A 164 13.71 1.08 -9.07
CA GLY A 164 13.37 -0.23 -9.66
C GLY A 164 14.50 -1.27 -9.49
N GLU A 165 15.75 -0.84 -9.65
CA GLU A 165 16.93 -1.69 -9.39
C GLU A 165 17.02 -2.10 -7.91
N THR A 166 16.61 -1.21 -7.00
CA THR A 166 16.60 -1.46 -5.56
C THR A 166 15.53 -2.48 -5.15
N LEU A 167 14.35 -2.43 -5.76
CA LEU A 167 13.23 -3.34 -5.46
C LEU A 167 13.53 -4.80 -5.82
N ASN A 168 14.41 -5.04 -6.80
CA ASN A 168 14.70 -6.38 -7.31
C ASN A 168 13.42 -7.19 -7.60
N ILE A 169 12.48 -6.56 -8.30
CA ILE A 169 11.15 -7.12 -8.60
C ILE A 169 11.26 -8.26 -9.61
N ALA A 170 10.42 -9.28 -9.45
CA ALA A 170 10.31 -10.39 -10.39
C ALA A 170 9.94 -9.87 -11.81
N PRO A 171 10.48 -10.49 -12.90
CA PRO A 171 10.25 -10.03 -14.27
C PRO A 171 8.76 -9.92 -14.66
N ILE A 172 7.89 -10.78 -14.12
CA ILE A 172 6.45 -10.73 -14.39
C ILE A 172 5.83 -9.46 -13.80
N ASP A 173 6.21 -9.09 -12.58
CA ASP A 173 5.74 -7.89 -11.91
C ASP A 173 6.28 -6.63 -12.60
N ALA A 174 7.58 -6.61 -12.92
CA ALA A 174 8.20 -5.51 -13.64
C ALA A 174 7.51 -5.24 -14.98
N LYS A 175 7.15 -6.30 -15.73
CA LYS A 175 6.41 -6.18 -16.98
C LYS A 175 5.03 -5.56 -16.79
N MET A 176 4.30 -5.95 -15.74
CA MET A 176 2.97 -5.40 -15.45
C MET A 176 3.06 -3.95 -14.97
N MET A 177 4.03 -3.64 -14.11
CA MET A 177 4.25 -2.28 -13.59
C MET A 177 4.71 -1.29 -14.66
N SER A 178 5.33 -1.77 -15.74
CA SER A 178 5.77 -0.95 -16.89
C SER A 178 4.68 -0.75 -17.96
N GLN A 179 3.46 -1.21 -17.75
CA GLN A 179 2.35 -1.00 -18.69
C GLN A 179 2.04 0.50 -18.81
N PRO A 180 1.99 1.03 -20.04
CA PRO A 180 1.77 2.45 -20.25
C PRO A 180 0.34 2.88 -19.90
N ALA A 181 0.17 4.08 -19.36
CA ALA A 181 -1.11 4.79 -19.37
C ALA A 181 -1.55 5.12 -20.83
N ASP A 182 -2.82 5.38 -21.05
CA ASP A 182 -3.41 5.53 -22.39
C ASP A 182 -2.85 6.72 -23.22
N THR A 183 -2.28 7.73 -22.54
CA THR A 183 -1.58 8.86 -23.19
C THR A 183 -0.22 9.08 -22.57
N GLU A 184 0.72 9.65 -23.36
CA GLU A 184 2.07 9.94 -22.88
C GLU A 184 2.09 10.99 -21.77
N GLU A 185 1.28 12.02 -21.87
CA GLU A 185 1.13 13.06 -20.84
C GLU A 185 0.52 12.49 -19.56
N GLY A 186 -0.53 11.68 -19.66
CA GLY A 186 -1.13 10.99 -18.53
C GLY A 186 -0.15 10.03 -17.81
N ARG A 187 0.71 9.38 -18.59
CA ARG A 187 1.78 8.53 -18.04
C ARG A 187 2.79 9.32 -17.22
N ILE A 188 3.26 10.44 -17.76
CA ILE A 188 4.24 11.31 -17.10
C ILE A 188 3.65 11.84 -15.79
N GLU A 189 2.43 12.33 -15.80
CA GLU A 189 1.77 12.84 -14.60
C GLU A 189 1.52 11.75 -13.54
N GLN A 190 1.05 10.59 -13.98
CA GLN A 190 0.86 9.44 -13.08
C GLN A 190 2.18 9.00 -12.46
N TYR A 191 3.25 8.93 -13.26
CA TYR A 191 4.58 8.59 -12.76
C TYR A 191 5.12 9.61 -11.76
N LYS A 192 5.07 10.90 -12.08
CA LYS A 192 5.52 11.96 -11.17
C LYS A 192 4.82 11.88 -9.81
N ARG A 193 3.50 11.75 -9.85
CA ARG A 193 2.67 11.66 -8.66
C ARG A 193 3.01 10.41 -7.84
N THR A 194 2.97 9.24 -8.51
CA THR A 194 3.20 7.94 -7.90
C THR A 194 4.57 7.85 -7.23
N MET A 195 5.63 8.26 -7.91
CA MET A 195 6.98 8.12 -7.38
C MET A 195 7.30 9.09 -6.27
N PHE A 196 6.90 10.33 -6.44
CA PHE A 196 7.13 11.36 -5.43
C PHE A 196 6.54 10.95 -4.08
N TRP A 197 5.30 10.44 -4.08
CA TRP A 197 4.64 10.01 -2.86
C TRP A 197 5.17 8.70 -2.32
N SER A 198 5.51 7.74 -3.17
CA SER A 198 6.06 6.45 -2.76
C SER A 198 7.42 6.58 -2.08
N GLU A 199 8.28 7.42 -2.61
CA GLU A 199 9.61 7.66 -2.01
C GLU A 199 9.50 8.31 -0.63
N PHE A 200 8.56 9.22 -0.45
CA PHE A 200 8.31 9.81 0.86
C PHE A 200 7.75 8.79 1.86
N GLU A 201 6.89 7.89 1.42
CA GLU A 201 6.36 6.81 2.25
C GLU A 201 7.45 5.80 2.63
N ILE A 202 8.30 5.40 1.69
CA ILE A 202 9.40 4.44 1.92
C ILE A 202 10.38 4.97 2.98
N ARG A 203 10.55 6.28 3.07
CA ARG A 203 11.39 6.92 4.10
C ARG A 203 10.75 6.94 5.48
N GLN A 204 9.44 6.71 5.59
CA GLN A 204 8.75 6.74 6.88
C GLN A 204 9.11 5.50 7.72
N TYR A 205 9.53 5.74 8.94
CA TYR A 205 9.84 4.70 9.90
C TYR A 205 8.63 4.42 10.79
N THR A 206 8.25 3.15 10.90
CA THR A 206 7.22 2.69 11.83
C THR A 206 7.87 1.74 12.83
N PRO A 207 7.85 2.03 14.14
CA PRO A 207 8.48 1.15 15.15
C PRO A 207 7.84 -0.23 15.21
N LEU A 208 8.68 -1.28 15.30
CA LEU A 208 8.22 -2.67 15.43
C LEU A 208 7.39 -2.92 16.70
N ASP A 209 7.61 -2.15 17.76
CA ASP A 209 6.88 -2.27 19.02
C ASP A 209 5.36 -2.11 18.84
N ASP A 210 4.94 -1.26 17.91
CA ASP A 210 3.52 -1.08 17.58
C ASP A 210 2.93 -2.36 16.98
N PHE A 211 3.71 -3.13 16.22
CA PHE A 211 3.26 -4.42 15.66
C PHE A 211 3.15 -5.49 16.73
N THR A 212 4.10 -5.55 17.67
CA THR A 212 4.05 -6.51 18.77
C THR A 212 2.78 -6.34 19.60
N LYS A 213 2.39 -5.09 19.86
CA LYS A 213 1.16 -4.76 20.61
C LYS A 213 -0.12 -5.29 19.95
N TYR A 214 -0.15 -5.35 18.61
CA TYR A 214 -1.32 -5.75 17.83
C TYR A 214 -1.06 -7.02 16.99
N SER A 215 -0.11 -7.84 17.40
CA SER A 215 0.33 -9.02 16.65
C SER A 215 -0.81 -10.01 16.33
N ASP A 216 -1.82 -10.07 17.20
CA ASP A 216 -3.02 -10.88 16.99
C ASP A 216 -3.92 -10.39 15.84
N LYS A 217 -3.77 -9.14 15.42
CA LYS A 217 -4.51 -8.55 14.30
C LYS A 217 -3.79 -8.70 12.97
N ILE A 218 -2.47 -8.89 12.95
CA ILE A 218 -1.61 -8.77 11.77
C ILE A 218 -1.34 -10.13 11.11
N THR A 219 -1.36 -10.13 9.78
CA THR A 219 -0.80 -11.20 8.94
C THR A 219 0.12 -10.59 7.89
N LEU A 220 1.28 -11.18 7.66
CA LEU A 220 2.21 -10.79 6.61
C LEU A 220 1.94 -11.65 5.38
N LEU A 221 1.86 -11.05 4.19
CA LEU A 221 1.60 -11.76 2.95
C LEU A 221 2.79 -11.65 2.00
N ASN A 222 3.25 -12.80 1.48
CA ASN A 222 4.34 -12.88 0.51
C ASN A 222 3.90 -13.69 -0.72
N GLY A 223 4.13 -13.14 -1.92
CA GLY A 223 3.84 -13.81 -3.19
C GLY A 223 4.78 -14.99 -3.44
N THR A 224 4.24 -16.11 -3.95
CA THR A 224 5.06 -17.29 -4.28
C THR A 224 6.01 -17.03 -5.44
N ASP A 225 5.66 -16.11 -6.34
CA ASP A 225 6.38 -15.85 -7.58
C ASP A 225 7.32 -14.62 -7.48
N SER A 226 7.34 -13.92 -6.34
CA SER A 226 8.21 -12.75 -6.05
C SER A 226 9.35 -13.06 -5.08
N ARG A 227 9.74 -14.34 -4.95
CA ARG A 227 10.82 -14.75 -4.06
C ARG A 227 12.15 -14.04 -4.37
N GLY A 228 12.80 -13.55 -3.32
CA GLY A 228 14.08 -12.83 -3.42
C GLY A 228 13.94 -11.33 -3.68
N SER A 229 12.71 -10.78 -3.74
CA SER A 229 12.50 -9.33 -3.74
C SER A 229 12.66 -8.76 -2.32
N PHE A 230 13.20 -7.55 -2.17
CA PHE A 230 13.40 -6.99 -0.83
C PHE A 230 12.10 -6.75 -0.04
N PRO A 231 10.94 -6.47 -0.66
CA PRO A 231 9.70 -6.35 0.11
C PRO A 231 9.32 -7.63 0.88
N GLN A 232 9.73 -8.81 0.38
CA GLN A 232 9.60 -10.06 1.12
C GLN A 232 10.60 -10.16 2.27
N ASP A 233 11.82 -9.67 2.09
CA ASP A 233 12.83 -9.64 3.15
C ASP A 233 12.37 -8.81 4.35
N VAL A 234 11.63 -7.73 4.11
CA VAL A 234 10.98 -6.93 5.16
C VAL A 234 10.02 -7.80 5.98
N ASN A 235 9.14 -8.55 5.34
CA ASN A 235 8.21 -9.44 6.02
C ASN A 235 8.94 -10.57 6.77
N PHE A 236 10.00 -11.12 6.21
CA PHE A 236 10.83 -12.11 6.93
C PHE A 236 11.48 -11.51 8.17
N TYR A 237 11.96 -10.27 8.08
CA TYR A 237 12.52 -9.57 9.22
C TYR A 237 11.46 -9.30 10.32
N ILE A 238 10.30 -8.78 9.94
CA ILE A 238 9.18 -8.56 10.88
C ILE A 238 8.80 -9.89 11.57
N ASN A 239 8.63 -10.97 10.80
CA ASN A 239 8.32 -12.29 11.36
C ASN A 239 9.38 -12.75 12.38
N LYS A 240 10.65 -12.61 12.03
CA LYS A 240 11.77 -13.01 12.90
C LYS A 240 11.76 -12.25 14.22
N GLU A 241 11.52 -10.95 14.20
CA GLU A 241 11.57 -10.09 15.40
C GLU A 241 10.29 -10.16 16.25
N THR A 242 9.13 -10.43 15.65
CA THR A 242 7.82 -10.34 16.32
C THR A 242 7.07 -11.66 16.44
N GLY A 243 7.43 -12.67 15.64
CA GLY A 243 6.67 -13.92 15.54
C GLY A 243 5.36 -13.81 14.75
N ILE A 244 5.04 -12.66 14.17
CA ILE A 244 3.84 -12.47 13.32
C ILE A 244 3.91 -13.40 12.11
N PRO A 245 2.86 -14.20 11.83
CA PRO A 245 2.92 -15.22 10.79
C PRO A 245 3.00 -14.61 9.38
N ILE A 246 3.77 -15.27 8.51
CA ILE A 246 3.77 -15.04 7.08
C ILE A 246 2.87 -16.09 6.42
N VAL A 247 1.98 -15.65 5.55
CA VAL A 247 1.14 -16.51 4.71
C VAL A 247 1.54 -16.28 3.25
N ASP A 248 1.80 -17.37 2.54
CA ASP A 248 2.11 -17.33 1.11
C ASP A 248 0.82 -17.16 0.31
N ILE A 249 0.87 -16.28 -0.68
CA ILE A 249 -0.20 -16.07 -1.64
C ILE A 249 0.26 -16.41 -3.06
N PRO A 250 -0.63 -16.95 -3.92
CA PRO A 250 -0.30 -17.21 -5.31
C PRO A 250 0.01 -15.93 -6.09
N GLY A 251 1.01 -15.98 -6.95
CA GLY A 251 1.46 -14.85 -7.76
C GLY A 251 2.66 -14.12 -7.18
N GLY A 252 3.02 -13.01 -7.81
CA GLY A 252 4.11 -12.14 -7.39
C GLY A 252 3.62 -10.95 -6.58
N HIS A 253 4.35 -9.84 -6.70
CA HIS A 253 4.00 -8.56 -6.07
C HIS A 253 2.62 -8.03 -6.51
N LEU A 254 2.16 -8.41 -7.70
CA LEU A 254 0.85 -8.11 -8.24
C LEU A 254 -0.08 -9.36 -8.27
N GLY A 255 0.06 -10.25 -7.30
CA GLY A 255 -0.69 -11.51 -7.21
C GLY A 255 -2.21 -11.34 -7.28
N TYR A 256 -2.73 -10.25 -6.73
CA TYR A 256 -4.16 -9.89 -6.77
C TYR A 256 -4.71 -9.62 -8.19
N ILE A 257 -3.83 -9.34 -9.17
CA ILE A 257 -4.19 -9.23 -10.59
C ILE A 257 -3.86 -10.54 -11.33
N GLN A 258 -2.70 -11.13 -11.02
CA GLN A 258 -2.15 -12.30 -11.74
C GLN A 258 -2.94 -13.57 -11.46
N LYS A 259 -3.35 -13.76 -10.19
CA LYS A 259 -4.01 -14.96 -9.68
C LYS A 259 -5.10 -14.60 -8.66
N PRO A 260 -6.11 -13.81 -9.05
CA PRO A 260 -7.10 -13.27 -8.12
C PRO A 260 -7.91 -14.35 -7.39
N GLU A 261 -8.25 -15.45 -8.05
CA GLU A 261 -8.99 -16.58 -7.46
C GLU A 261 -8.19 -17.21 -6.31
N GLY A 262 -6.94 -17.62 -6.58
CA GLY A 262 -6.10 -18.23 -5.55
C GLY A 262 -5.72 -17.28 -4.43
N PHE A 263 -5.59 -15.97 -4.72
CA PHE A 263 -5.39 -14.96 -3.70
C PHE A 263 -6.64 -14.84 -2.80
N ALA A 264 -7.84 -14.83 -3.40
CA ALA A 264 -9.10 -14.81 -2.68
C ALA A 264 -9.27 -16.03 -1.77
N ASP A 265 -8.93 -17.23 -2.23
CA ASP A 265 -8.99 -18.46 -1.42
C ASP A 265 -8.16 -18.31 -0.14
N VAL A 266 -6.98 -17.72 -0.22
CA VAL A 266 -6.13 -17.47 0.97
C VAL A 266 -6.80 -16.48 1.93
N LEU A 267 -7.36 -15.36 1.42
CA LEU A 267 -8.05 -14.39 2.28
C LEU A 267 -9.30 -14.99 2.93
N LEU A 268 -10.06 -15.79 2.21
CA LEU A 268 -11.24 -16.49 2.73
C LEU A 268 -10.86 -17.51 3.83
N ASN A 269 -9.77 -18.23 3.65
CA ASN A 269 -9.25 -19.14 4.68
C ASN A 269 -8.76 -18.42 5.94
N MET A 270 -8.30 -17.17 5.80
CA MET A 270 -7.83 -16.36 6.93
C MET A 270 -8.95 -15.63 7.66
N TRP A 271 -9.95 -15.15 6.94
CA TRP A 271 -10.91 -14.16 7.44
C TRP A 271 -12.38 -14.49 7.16
N GLY A 272 -12.66 -15.51 6.34
CA GLY A 272 -14.02 -15.95 5.96
C GLY A 272 -14.79 -16.76 7.01
#